data_89f2233d7d9e6ca0b653d007e4c661fa
#
_entry.id   89f2233d7d9e6ca0b653d007e4c661fa
#
_cell.length_a   1.000
_cell.length_b   1.000
_cell.length_c   1.000
_cell.angle_alpha   90.00
_cell.angle_beta   90.00
_cell.angle_gamma   90.00
#
_symmetry.space_group_name_H-M   'P 1'
#
loop_
_entity.id
_entity.type
_entity.pdbx_description
1 polymer ?
#
loop_
_entity_poly.entity_id
_entity_poly.type
_entity_poly.pdbx_seq_one_letter_code
_entity_poly.pdbx_strand_id
1 'polypeptide(L)'
;IKEIAEKFPCTIDNEPFEKEHSIEVQLPFLQNLFYPRRQSAADFVKNLKKIGKKIKIIPVLTGNCDYRLISDLIATYWENSSFVISSDLSHYYPHQMCRQIDTYTATIIETGRIEFLENAQACGIVGIKGLVDFANNNDCTMIRAEMYNSGDISGEMDKVVGYGSWFMYTDSRNEFIEKYCYDYVLNAARASILASVNEEEFIPEKIPPVLTQFGASFVTLKYDG
;
A
#
# COMPACT_ATOMS: atom_id res chain seq x y z
N ILE A 1 -0.78 -22.73 -10.81
CA ILE A 1 -0.46 -22.05 -12.09
C ILE A 1 -1.42 -22.54 -13.20
N LYS A 2 -1.50 -23.85 -13.49
CA LYS A 2 -2.40 -24.36 -14.54
C LYS A 2 -3.85 -23.94 -14.33
N GLU A 3 -4.37 -24.04 -13.12
CA GLU A 3 -5.72 -23.61 -12.77
C GLU A 3 -5.97 -22.12 -13.07
N ILE A 4 -4.99 -21.26 -12.81
CA ILE A 4 -5.07 -19.83 -13.12
C ILE A 4 -5.15 -19.64 -14.65
N ALA A 5 -4.29 -20.34 -15.41
CA ALA A 5 -4.29 -20.25 -16.86
C ALA A 5 -5.56 -20.83 -17.53
N GLU A 6 -6.29 -21.69 -16.84
CA GLU A 6 -7.59 -22.20 -17.30
C GLU A 6 -8.74 -21.22 -17.03
N LYS A 7 -8.63 -20.42 -15.93
CA LYS A 7 -9.67 -19.48 -15.50
C LYS A 7 -9.49 -18.05 -16.05
N PHE A 8 -8.25 -17.66 -16.32
CA PHE A 8 -7.92 -16.29 -16.73
C PHE A 8 -7.20 -16.29 -18.09
N PRO A 9 -7.35 -15.23 -18.90
CA PRO A 9 -6.67 -15.08 -20.17
C PRO A 9 -5.18 -14.75 -19.96
N CYS A 10 -4.40 -15.73 -19.52
CA CYS A 10 -2.96 -15.62 -19.31
C CYS A 10 -2.20 -16.79 -19.92
N THR A 11 -0.91 -16.57 -20.19
CA THR A 11 0.01 -17.58 -20.69
C THR A 11 0.98 -18.01 -19.60
N ILE A 12 1.42 -19.27 -19.64
CA ILE A 12 2.50 -19.77 -18.79
C ILE A 12 3.78 -19.66 -19.62
N ASP A 13 4.58 -18.64 -19.30
CA ASP A 13 5.81 -18.33 -20.01
C ASP A 13 6.87 -17.86 -19.03
N ASN A 14 8.13 -18.23 -19.23
CA ASN A 14 9.26 -17.84 -18.41
C ASN A 14 10.06 -16.67 -19.02
N GLU A 15 9.99 -16.47 -20.33
CA GLU A 15 10.77 -15.47 -21.05
C GLU A 15 10.55 -14.03 -20.51
N PRO A 16 9.32 -13.58 -20.20
CA PRO A 16 9.10 -12.24 -19.65
C PRO A 16 9.78 -12.00 -18.31
N PHE A 17 10.08 -13.06 -17.56
CA PHE A 17 10.71 -12.96 -16.22
C PHE A 17 12.24 -12.90 -16.26
N GLU A 18 12.88 -13.16 -17.40
CA GLU A 18 14.36 -13.22 -17.49
C GLU A 18 15.06 -11.89 -17.18
N LYS A 19 14.38 -10.77 -17.42
CA LYS A 19 14.89 -9.40 -17.20
C LYS A 19 14.04 -8.60 -16.23
N GLU A 20 13.10 -9.24 -15.57
CA GLU A 20 12.17 -8.59 -14.65
C GLU A 20 12.70 -8.66 -13.22
N HIS A 21 12.73 -7.51 -12.54
CA HIS A 21 13.25 -7.37 -11.19
C HIS A 21 12.17 -7.14 -10.13
N SER A 22 10.94 -6.79 -10.53
CA SER A 22 9.88 -6.42 -9.60
C SER A 22 9.50 -7.52 -8.60
N ILE A 23 9.69 -8.80 -9.00
CA ILE A 23 9.40 -9.95 -8.13
C ILE A 23 10.58 -10.22 -7.19
N GLU A 24 11.80 -10.25 -7.71
CA GLU A 24 12.98 -10.62 -6.91
C GLU A 24 13.25 -9.63 -5.78
N VAL A 25 12.98 -8.34 -5.96
CA VAL A 25 13.14 -7.32 -4.92
C VAL A 25 12.22 -7.52 -3.72
N GLN A 26 11.09 -8.19 -3.90
CA GLN A 26 10.13 -8.50 -2.83
C GLN A 26 10.52 -9.75 -2.03
N LEU A 27 11.28 -10.68 -2.63
CA LEU A 27 11.59 -11.98 -2.01
C LEU A 27 12.31 -11.87 -0.66
N PRO A 28 13.32 -10.99 -0.46
CA PRO A 28 13.98 -10.85 0.85
C PRO A 28 13.04 -10.40 1.96
N PHE A 29 12.08 -9.53 1.65
CA PHE A 29 11.08 -9.06 2.62
C PHE A 29 10.12 -10.18 2.99
N LEU A 30 9.60 -10.90 2.02
CA LEU A 30 8.75 -12.09 2.24
C LEU A 30 9.50 -13.17 3.02
N GLN A 31 10.76 -13.43 2.68
CA GLN A 31 11.59 -14.36 3.43
C GLN A 31 11.76 -13.93 4.88
N ASN A 32 12.01 -12.65 5.14
CA ASN A 32 12.17 -12.16 6.51
C ASN A 32 10.84 -12.20 7.29
N LEU A 33 9.73 -11.94 6.63
CA LEU A 33 8.40 -11.99 7.23
C LEU A 33 8.04 -13.42 7.66
N PHE A 34 8.24 -14.39 6.80
CA PHE A 34 7.86 -15.77 7.04
C PHE A 34 8.95 -16.60 7.75
N TYR A 35 10.22 -16.18 7.63
CA TYR A 35 11.39 -16.85 8.23
C TYR A 35 12.31 -15.84 8.91
N PRO A 36 11.87 -15.15 9.99
CA PRO A 36 12.67 -14.12 10.63
C PRO A 36 14.00 -14.66 11.17
N ARG A 37 15.11 -14.14 10.68
CA ARG A 37 16.49 -14.57 10.99
C ARG A 37 16.94 -14.24 12.43
N ARG A 38 16.20 -13.42 13.18
CA ARG A 38 16.55 -12.95 14.54
C ARG A 38 16.20 -13.94 15.65
N GLN A 39 15.70 -15.12 15.32
CA GLN A 39 15.43 -16.16 16.30
C GLN A 39 16.65 -17.06 16.46
N SER A 40 16.82 -17.66 17.67
CA SER A 40 17.87 -18.66 17.88
C SER A 40 17.73 -19.80 16.86
N ALA A 41 18.84 -20.48 16.53
CA ALA A 41 18.79 -21.62 15.61
C ALA A 41 17.77 -22.68 16.03
N ALA A 42 17.55 -22.86 17.34
CA ALA A 42 16.55 -23.76 17.90
C ALA A 42 15.10 -23.28 17.62
N ASP A 43 14.84 -21.98 17.76
CA ASP A 43 13.52 -21.38 17.46
C ASP A 43 13.23 -21.39 15.97
N PHE A 44 14.25 -21.15 15.15
CA PHE A 44 14.16 -21.26 13.69
C PHE A 44 13.76 -22.67 13.26
N VAL A 45 14.43 -23.72 13.78
CA VAL A 45 14.08 -25.12 13.49
C VAL A 45 12.69 -25.50 14.02
N LYS A 46 12.31 -24.99 15.20
CA LYS A 46 10.97 -25.21 15.79
C LYS A 46 9.86 -24.54 14.98
N ASN A 47 10.13 -23.34 14.46
CA ASN A 47 9.19 -22.62 13.60
C ASN A 47 9.10 -23.22 12.20
N LEU A 48 10.20 -23.69 11.61
CA LEU A 48 10.17 -24.47 10.36
C LEU A 48 9.29 -25.74 10.49
N LYS A 49 9.31 -26.40 11.65
CA LYS A 49 8.43 -27.55 11.92
C LYS A 49 6.95 -27.15 12.10
N LYS A 50 6.68 -25.95 12.63
CA LYS A 50 5.31 -25.40 12.74
C LYS A 50 4.76 -24.89 11.40
N ILE A 51 5.62 -24.30 10.56
CA ILE A 51 5.29 -23.82 9.20
C ILE A 51 5.42 -24.99 8.21
N GLY A 52 4.91 -26.15 8.54
CA GLY A 52 5.02 -27.38 7.73
C GLY A 52 4.41 -27.33 6.31
N LYS A 53 4.01 -26.15 5.83
CA LYS A 53 3.64 -25.86 4.45
C LYS A 53 4.72 -24.99 3.82
N LYS A 54 5.36 -25.48 2.77
CA LYS A 54 6.19 -24.63 1.90
C LYS A 54 5.32 -23.51 1.34
N ILE A 55 5.71 -22.26 1.60
CA ILE A 55 5.10 -21.10 0.94
C ILE A 55 5.38 -21.22 -0.56
N LYS A 56 4.34 -21.13 -1.35
CA LYS A 56 4.42 -21.14 -2.80
C LYS A 56 4.21 -19.74 -3.30
N ILE A 57 5.05 -19.27 -4.18
CA ILE A 57 4.92 -17.98 -4.86
C ILE A 57 4.49 -18.27 -6.29
N ILE A 58 3.50 -17.53 -6.75
CA ILE A 58 3.04 -17.53 -8.13
C ILE A 58 3.33 -16.14 -8.68
N PRO A 59 4.39 -15.99 -9.49
CA PRO A 59 4.69 -14.72 -10.13
C PRO A 59 3.68 -14.47 -11.26
N VAL A 60 3.20 -13.23 -11.34
CA VAL A 60 2.29 -12.76 -12.39
C VAL A 60 2.82 -11.44 -12.93
N LEU A 61 3.10 -11.39 -14.23
CA LEU A 61 3.43 -10.15 -14.92
C LEU A 61 2.18 -9.63 -15.64
N THR A 62 1.89 -8.36 -15.39
CA THR A 62 0.79 -7.66 -16.05
C THR A 62 1.33 -6.87 -17.22
N GLY A 63 0.92 -7.24 -18.42
CA GLY A 63 1.15 -6.42 -19.61
C GLY A 63 0.04 -5.37 -19.79
N ASN A 64 -0.20 -4.99 -21.02
CA ASN A 64 -1.33 -4.13 -21.37
C ASN A 64 -2.63 -4.95 -21.39
N CYS A 65 -3.20 -5.24 -20.23
CA CYS A 65 -4.45 -5.97 -20.06
C CYS A 65 -5.48 -5.13 -19.29
N ASP A 66 -6.72 -5.60 -19.29
CA ASP A 66 -7.76 -4.99 -18.45
C ASP A 66 -7.43 -5.24 -16.96
N TYR A 67 -7.31 -4.19 -16.17
CA TYR A 67 -7.05 -4.27 -14.74
C TYR A 67 -8.08 -5.08 -13.95
N ARG A 68 -9.31 -5.19 -14.49
CA ARG A 68 -10.38 -6.01 -13.88
C ARG A 68 -10.01 -7.48 -13.82
N LEU A 69 -9.18 -7.96 -14.74
CA LEU A 69 -8.64 -9.33 -14.65
C LEU A 69 -7.80 -9.56 -13.41
N ILE A 70 -7.08 -8.52 -12.94
CA ILE A 70 -6.30 -8.57 -11.69
C ILE A 70 -7.23 -8.50 -10.49
N SER A 71 -8.24 -7.65 -10.52
CA SER A 71 -9.29 -7.59 -9.50
C SER A 71 -10.00 -8.94 -9.33
N ASP A 72 -10.40 -9.56 -10.42
CA ASP A 72 -11.05 -10.89 -10.46
C ASP A 72 -10.11 -12.01 -9.97
N LEU A 73 -8.83 -11.92 -10.31
CA LEU A 73 -7.81 -12.87 -9.84
C LEU A 73 -7.67 -12.77 -8.31
N ILE A 74 -7.58 -11.54 -7.78
CA ILE A 74 -7.52 -11.30 -6.33
C ILE A 74 -8.79 -11.86 -5.67
N ALA A 75 -9.97 -11.51 -6.16
CA ALA A 75 -11.24 -11.97 -5.62
C ALA A 75 -11.36 -13.50 -5.61
N THR A 76 -10.92 -14.16 -6.69
CA THR A 76 -10.99 -15.62 -6.83
C THR A 76 -10.14 -16.35 -5.79
N TYR A 77 -8.99 -15.79 -5.40
CA TYR A 77 -8.03 -16.48 -4.52
C TYR A 77 -7.84 -15.78 -3.16
N TRP A 78 -8.68 -14.80 -2.83
CA TRP A 78 -8.57 -13.98 -1.62
C TRP A 78 -8.47 -14.79 -0.33
N GLU A 79 -9.35 -15.77 -0.15
CA GLU A 79 -9.43 -16.59 1.07
C GLU A 79 -8.18 -17.45 1.34
N ASN A 80 -7.40 -17.77 0.31
CA ASN A 80 -6.34 -18.77 0.38
C ASN A 80 -4.95 -18.23 -0.01
N SER A 81 -4.85 -16.94 -0.30
CA SER A 81 -3.62 -16.32 -0.81
C SER A 81 -3.40 -14.93 -0.23
N SER A 82 -2.15 -14.53 -0.18
CA SER A 82 -1.77 -13.13 0.06
C SER A 82 -1.22 -12.55 -1.25
N PHE A 83 -1.54 -11.30 -1.51
CA PHE A 83 -1.16 -10.62 -2.74
C PHE A 83 -0.13 -9.53 -2.45
N VAL A 84 0.86 -9.43 -3.33
CA VAL A 84 1.86 -8.36 -3.32
C VAL A 84 1.87 -7.77 -4.72
N ILE A 85 1.53 -6.50 -4.83
CA ILE A 85 1.65 -5.72 -6.07
C ILE A 85 2.97 -4.96 -5.99
N SER A 86 3.89 -5.26 -6.91
CA SER A 86 5.20 -4.62 -6.98
C SER A 86 5.21 -3.61 -8.12
N SER A 87 5.55 -2.38 -7.81
CA SER A 87 5.62 -1.27 -8.76
C SER A 87 6.50 -0.16 -8.20
N ASP A 88 7.30 0.45 -9.06
CA ASP A 88 7.81 1.78 -8.80
C ASP A 88 6.72 2.82 -9.11
N LEU A 89 6.88 4.04 -8.56
CA LEU A 89 6.04 5.18 -8.88
C LEU A 89 6.65 5.97 -10.06
N SER A 90 6.79 7.29 -9.97
CA SER A 90 7.32 8.10 -11.06
C SER A 90 8.81 7.83 -11.32
N HIS A 91 9.25 8.03 -12.58
CA HIS A 91 10.62 7.77 -13.00
C HIS A 91 11.28 9.01 -13.64
N TYR A 92 12.53 9.24 -13.27
CA TYR A 92 13.45 10.17 -13.93
C TYR A 92 13.03 11.65 -13.92
N TYR A 93 12.15 12.04 -13.01
CA TYR A 93 11.83 13.44 -12.75
C TYR A 93 12.76 14.05 -11.71
N PRO A 94 12.91 15.41 -11.71
CA PRO A 94 13.53 16.09 -10.58
C PRO A 94 12.79 15.80 -9.27
N HIS A 95 13.53 15.76 -8.16
CA HIS A 95 13.05 15.36 -6.85
C HIS A 95 11.69 15.99 -6.45
N GLN A 96 11.55 17.31 -6.58
CA GLN A 96 10.30 17.99 -6.19
C GLN A 96 9.12 17.59 -7.10
N MET A 97 9.37 17.46 -8.40
CA MET A 97 8.35 17.05 -9.37
C MET A 97 7.92 15.58 -9.12
N CYS A 98 8.88 14.70 -8.86
CA CYS A 98 8.61 13.32 -8.44
C CYS A 98 7.69 13.28 -7.23
N ARG A 99 8.00 14.04 -6.17
CA ARG A 99 7.16 14.11 -4.96
C ARG A 99 5.73 14.59 -5.24
N GLN A 100 5.55 15.54 -6.15
CA GLN A 100 4.22 16.03 -6.53
C GLN A 100 3.42 14.96 -7.27
N ILE A 101 4.03 14.31 -8.26
CA ILE A 101 3.42 13.23 -9.05
C ILE A 101 3.05 12.06 -8.15
N ASP A 102 3.98 11.63 -7.29
CA ASP A 102 3.78 10.48 -6.41
C ASP A 102 2.75 10.76 -5.32
N THR A 103 2.69 12.00 -4.80
CA THR A 103 1.63 12.43 -3.87
C THR A 103 0.25 12.37 -4.53
N TYR A 104 0.15 12.78 -5.78
CA TYR A 104 -1.09 12.68 -6.55
C TYR A 104 -1.48 11.21 -6.74
N THR A 105 -0.55 10.35 -7.18
CA THR A 105 -0.77 8.90 -7.33
C THR A 105 -1.20 8.26 -6.02
N ALA A 106 -0.51 8.57 -4.93
CA ALA A 106 -0.85 8.09 -3.59
C ALA A 106 -2.26 8.48 -3.17
N THR A 107 -2.64 9.74 -3.39
CA THR A 107 -3.99 10.23 -3.09
C THR A 107 -5.06 9.43 -3.84
N ILE A 108 -4.82 9.12 -5.12
CA ILE A 108 -5.76 8.34 -5.93
C ILE A 108 -5.88 6.91 -5.37
N ILE A 109 -4.76 6.25 -5.08
CA ILE A 109 -4.75 4.90 -4.48
C ILE A 109 -5.55 4.87 -3.18
N GLU A 110 -5.30 5.84 -2.29
CA GLU A 110 -5.89 5.90 -0.95
C GLU A 110 -7.37 6.31 -0.96
N THR A 111 -7.81 7.06 -1.97
CA THR A 111 -9.20 7.46 -2.13
C THR A 111 -10.02 6.52 -3.01
N GLY A 112 -9.38 5.50 -3.59
CA GLY A 112 -10.05 4.54 -4.47
C GLY A 112 -10.52 5.09 -5.81
N ARG A 113 -10.04 6.27 -6.21
CA ARG A 113 -10.50 7.01 -7.41
C ARG A 113 -9.83 6.47 -8.68
N ILE A 114 -10.13 5.23 -9.00
CA ILE A 114 -9.50 4.44 -10.05
C ILE A 114 -9.51 5.12 -11.43
N GLU A 115 -10.49 5.95 -11.69
CA GLU A 115 -10.65 6.69 -12.94
C GLU A 115 -9.50 7.69 -13.21
N PHE A 116 -8.78 8.10 -12.18
CA PHE A 116 -7.64 9.03 -12.30
C PHE A 116 -6.27 8.32 -12.35
N LEU A 117 -6.22 7.00 -12.11
CA LEU A 117 -4.95 6.26 -12.16
C LEU A 117 -4.34 6.17 -13.56
N GLU A 118 -5.11 6.41 -14.61
CA GLU A 118 -4.59 6.41 -15.99
C GLU A 118 -3.55 7.50 -16.24
N ASN A 119 -3.65 8.60 -15.49
CA ASN A 119 -2.69 9.70 -15.53
C ASN A 119 -1.57 9.56 -14.50
N ALA A 120 -1.59 8.52 -13.68
CA ALA A 120 -0.58 8.28 -12.66
C ALA A 120 0.70 7.69 -13.26
N GLN A 121 1.82 8.10 -12.71
CA GLN A 121 3.15 7.62 -13.11
C GLN A 121 3.55 6.43 -12.24
N ALA A 122 3.27 5.22 -12.71
CA ALA A 122 3.69 3.98 -12.03
C ALA A 122 3.90 2.87 -13.07
N CYS A 123 4.99 2.09 -12.95
CA CYS A 123 5.30 1.02 -13.91
C CYS A 123 4.31 -0.13 -13.82
N GLY A 124 3.85 -0.48 -12.62
CA GLY A 124 2.86 -1.53 -12.36
C GLY A 124 1.41 -1.03 -12.31
N ILE A 125 1.06 -0.01 -13.10
CA ILE A 125 -0.24 0.67 -13.02
C ILE A 125 -1.44 -0.29 -13.15
N VAL A 126 -1.34 -1.32 -13.98
CA VAL A 126 -2.42 -2.32 -14.17
C VAL A 126 -2.66 -3.12 -12.89
N GLY A 127 -1.58 -3.54 -12.22
CA GLY A 127 -1.66 -4.23 -10.93
C GLY A 127 -2.24 -3.35 -9.84
N ILE A 128 -1.81 -2.08 -9.77
CA ILE A 128 -2.33 -1.09 -8.82
C ILE A 128 -3.83 -0.85 -9.05
N LYS A 129 -4.25 -0.63 -10.30
CA LYS A 129 -5.67 -0.44 -10.67
C LYS A 129 -6.51 -1.65 -10.27
N GLY A 130 -6.01 -2.87 -10.53
CA GLY A 130 -6.71 -4.09 -10.16
C GLY A 130 -6.87 -4.26 -8.65
N LEU A 131 -5.84 -3.93 -7.86
CA LEU A 131 -5.92 -3.95 -6.40
C LEU A 131 -6.88 -2.90 -5.85
N VAL A 132 -6.85 -1.67 -6.38
CA VAL A 132 -7.75 -0.58 -5.96
C VAL A 132 -9.20 -0.90 -6.33
N ASP A 133 -9.44 -1.48 -7.50
CA ASP A 133 -10.77 -1.95 -7.93
C ASP A 133 -11.30 -3.03 -6.98
N PHE A 134 -10.47 -4.01 -6.64
CA PHE A 134 -10.83 -5.03 -5.65
C PHE A 134 -11.16 -4.39 -4.29
N ALA A 135 -10.33 -3.44 -3.83
CA ALA A 135 -10.54 -2.76 -2.56
C ALA A 135 -11.88 -2.01 -2.52
N ASN A 136 -12.19 -1.29 -3.60
CA ASN A 136 -13.47 -0.56 -3.73
C ASN A 136 -14.68 -1.49 -3.69
N ASN A 137 -14.59 -2.65 -4.37
CA ASN A 137 -15.68 -3.61 -4.44
C ASN A 137 -15.88 -4.41 -3.15
N ASN A 138 -14.93 -4.36 -2.21
CA ASN A 138 -14.94 -5.12 -0.96
C ASN A 138 -14.84 -4.24 0.30
N ASP A 139 -15.09 -2.93 0.17
CA ASP A 139 -15.06 -1.97 1.29
C ASP A 139 -13.72 -1.98 2.05
N CYS A 140 -12.62 -2.25 1.36
CA CYS A 140 -11.29 -2.26 1.94
C CYS A 140 -10.65 -0.88 1.92
N THR A 141 -9.75 -0.62 2.86
CA THR A 141 -9.03 0.66 2.98
C THR A 141 -7.56 0.50 2.65
N MET A 142 -7.05 1.34 1.75
CA MET A 142 -5.62 1.44 1.42
C MET A 142 -4.94 2.43 2.36
N ILE A 143 -3.97 1.96 3.13
CA ILE A 143 -3.21 2.77 4.09
C ILE A 143 -1.75 2.81 3.66
N ARG A 144 -1.25 4.02 3.40
CA ARG A 144 0.16 4.26 3.10
C ARG A 144 0.99 4.07 4.37
N ALA A 145 2.04 3.26 4.27
CA ALA A 145 3.04 3.11 5.31
C ALA A 145 4.13 4.17 5.16
N GLU A 146 4.71 4.26 3.94
CA GLU A 146 5.82 5.17 3.66
C GLU A 146 5.85 5.57 2.18
N MET A 147 6.49 6.69 1.87
CA MET A 147 6.74 7.15 0.50
C MET A 147 8.02 7.97 0.44
N TYR A 148 8.93 7.58 -0.47
CA TYR A 148 10.22 8.20 -0.71
C TYR A 148 10.52 8.25 -2.21
N ASN A 149 11.63 8.88 -2.55
CA ASN A 149 12.26 8.67 -3.86
C ASN A 149 13.76 8.37 -3.69
N SER A 150 14.41 7.93 -4.76
CA SER A 150 15.83 7.57 -4.72
C SER A 150 16.73 8.73 -4.27
N GLY A 151 16.34 9.97 -4.51
CA GLY A 151 17.08 11.17 -4.11
C GLY A 151 17.11 11.37 -2.60
N ASP A 152 16.06 10.98 -1.88
CA ASP A 152 15.99 11.04 -0.41
C ASP A 152 17.09 10.16 0.25
N ILE A 153 17.58 9.16 -0.47
CA ILE A 153 18.61 8.22 0.00
C ILE A 153 19.99 8.54 -0.59
N SER A 154 20.06 8.78 -1.91
CA SER A 154 21.35 8.98 -2.61
C SER A 154 21.87 10.42 -2.53
N GLY A 155 20.98 11.40 -2.33
CA GLY A 155 21.28 12.82 -2.44
C GLY A 155 21.30 13.36 -3.88
N GLU A 156 21.10 12.50 -4.90
CA GLU A 156 20.98 12.93 -6.30
C GLU A 156 19.54 13.36 -6.59
N MET A 157 19.34 14.63 -6.96
CA MET A 157 18.01 15.24 -7.04
C MET A 157 17.49 15.45 -8.46
N ASP A 158 18.32 15.23 -9.49
CA ASP A 158 17.97 15.60 -10.86
C ASP A 158 17.07 14.57 -11.55
N LYS A 159 17.31 13.28 -11.30
CA LYS A 159 16.57 12.17 -11.91
C LYS A 159 16.33 11.08 -10.87
N VAL A 160 15.17 11.13 -10.24
CA VAL A 160 14.83 10.18 -9.18
C VAL A 160 13.73 9.22 -9.60
N VAL A 161 13.61 8.14 -8.86
CA VAL A 161 12.53 7.16 -8.96
C VAL A 161 11.73 7.18 -7.67
N GLY A 162 10.42 7.26 -7.78
CA GLY A 162 9.52 7.26 -6.64
C GLY A 162 9.21 5.86 -6.14
N TYR A 163 9.10 5.74 -4.83
CA TYR A 163 8.77 4.50 -4.11
C TYR A 163 7.68 4.76 -3.09
N GLY A 164 6.78 3.80 -2.93
CA GLY A 164 5.76 3.86 -1.91
C GLY A 164 5.35 2.47 -1.44
N SER A 165 4.84 2.39 -0.23
CA SER A 165 4.30 1.15 0.32
C SER A 165 2.93 1.38 0.95
N TRP A 166 2.01 0.46 0.70
CA TRP A 166 0.66 0.46 1.22
C TRP A 166 0.30 -0.90 1.77
N PHE A 167 -0.57 -0.88 2.76
CA PHE A 167 -1.29 -2.06 3.21
C PHE A 167 -2.77 -1.89 2.92
N MET A 168 -3.40 -2.95 2.45
CA MET A 168 -4.84 -3.02 2.32
C MET A 168 -5.45 -3.68 3.56
N TYR A 169 -6.39 -3.00 4.18
CA TYR A 169 -7.17 -3.47 5.33
C TYR A 169 -8.59 -3.81 4.91
N THR A 170 -9.15 -4.86 5.51
CA THR A 170 -10.53 -5.28 5.27
C THR A 170 -11.57 -4.45 6.03
N ASP A 171 -11.12 -3.52 6.88
CA ASP A 171 -11.99 -2.54 7.51
C ASP A 171 -12.27 -1.41 6.51
N SER A 172 -13.49 -0.91 6.45
CA SER A 172 -13.81 0.33 5.74
C SER A 172 -13.02 1.51 6.34
N ARG A 173 -12.88 2.62 5.60
CA ARG A 173 -12.15 3.78 6.10
C ARG A 173 -12.67 4.29 7.45
N ASN A 174 -13.99 4.33 7.63
CA ASN A 174 -14.59 4.82 8.86
C ASN A 174 -14.31 3.87 10.02
N GLU A 175 -14.47 2.56 9.82
CA GLU A 175 -14.13 1.53 10.81
C GLU A 175 -12.63 1.55 11.15
N PHE A 176 -11.76 1.71 10.13
CA PHE A 176 -10.33 1.85 10.36
C PHE A 176 -9.99 3.06 11.23
N ILE A 177 -10.58 4.24 10.94
CA ILE A 177 -10.37 5.46 11.73
C ILE A 177 -10.88 5.25 13.16
N GLU A 178 -12.08 4.72 13.33
CA GLU A 178 -12.66 4.45 14.65
C GLU A 178 -11.80 3.47 15.46
N LYS A 179 -11.32 2.41 14.84
CA LYS A 179 -10.58 1.33 15.49
C LYS A 179 -9.13 1.69 15.83
N TYR A 180 -8.45 2.42 14.93
CA TYR A 180 -6.99 2.63 15.03
C TYR A 180 -6.57 4.09 15.21
N CYS A 181 -7.43 5.05 14.91
CA CYS A 181 -7.10 6.48 14.97
C CYS A 181 -7.93 7.27 16.00
N TYR A 182 -8.90 6.64 16.65
CA TYR A 182 -9.83 7.32 17.57
C TYR A 182 -9.12 8.16 18.63
N ASP A 183 -8.18 7.57 19.36
CA ASP A 183 -7.43 8.26 20.41
C ASP A 183 -6.60 9.43 19.84
N TYR A 184 -6.01 9.25 18.68
CA TYR A 184 -5.27 10.32 18.00
C TYR A 184 -6.18 11.51 17.68
N VAL A 185 -7.33 11.25 17.04
CA VAL A 185 -8.30 12.28 16.67
C VAL A 185 -8.80 13.04 17.90
N LEU A 186 -9.16 12.31 18.96
CA LEU A 186 -9.66 12.90 20.19
C LEU A 186 -8.61 13.75 20.90
N ASN A 187 -7.35 13.28 20.98
CA ASN A 187 -6.27 14.00 21.58
C ASN A 187 -5.87 15.24 20.76
N ALA A 188 -5.83 15.14 19.43
CA ALA A 188 -5.57 16.27 18.54
C ALA A 188 -6.65 17.35 18.69
N ALA A 189 -7.93 16.96 18.74
CA ALA A 189 -9.03 17.91 18.95
C ALA A 189 -8.91 18.64 20.29
N ARG A 190 -8.63 17.91 21.40
CA ARG A 190 -8.41 18.52 22.73
C ARG A 190 -7.22 19.47 22.74
N ALA A 191 -6.08 19.05 22.15
CA ALA A 191 -4.88 19.88 22.10
C ALA A 191 -5.10 21.15 21.26
N SER A 192 -5.79 21.06 20.15
CA SER A 192 -6.17 22.21 19.31
C SER A 192 -7.04 23.22 20.06
N ILE A 193 -8.00 22.75 20.86
CA ILE A 193 -8.87 23.60 21.67
C ILE A 193 -8.04 24.32 22.76
N LEU A 194 -7.18 23.58 23.47
CA LEU A 194 -6.33 24.15 24.52
C LEU A 194 -5.37 25.18 23.95
N ALA A 195 -4.74 24.92 22.81
CA ALA A 195 -3.88 25.88 22.13
C ALA A 195 -4.65 27.14 21.75
N SER A 196 -5.86 27.00 21.19
CA SER A 196 -6.71 28.16 20.86
C SER A 196 -7.11 28.99 22.08
N VAL A 197 -7.39 28.36 23.22
CA VAL A 197 -7.69 29.07 24.49
C VAL A 197 -6.46 29.82 25.02
N ASN A 198 -5.26 29.28 24.80
CA ASN A 198 -4.00 29.88 25.22
C ASN A 198 -3.42 30.87 24.19
N GLU A 199 -4.09 31.12 23.09
CA GLU A 199 -3.60 31.93 21.96
C GLU A 199 -2.30 31.36 21.35
N GLU A 200 -2.14 30.02 21.37
CA GLU A 200 -1.01 29.28 20.80
C GLU A 200 -1.39 28.63 19.48
N GLU A 201 -0.41 28.39 18.59
CA GLU A 201 -0.61 27.61 17.37
C GLU A 201 -0.56 26.12 17.66
N PHE A 202 -1.55 25.35 17.19
CA PHE A 202 -1.54 23.89 17.25
C PHE A 202 -0.99 23.28 15.96
N ILE A 203 0.15 22.62 16.07
CA ILE A 203 0.76 21.86 14.97
C ILE A 203 0.70 20.37 15.33
N PRO A 204 -0.14 19.57 14.66
CA PRO A 204 -0.23 18.14 14.93
C PRO A 204 1.04 17.41 14.49
N GLU A 205 1.58 16.56 15.37
CA GLU A 205 2.71 15.69 15.05
C GLU A 205 2.23 14.36 14.44
N LYS A 206 2.99 13.84 13.45
CA LYS A 206 2.81 12.48 12.89
C LYS A 206 1.36 12.11 12.56
N ILE A 207 0.70 12.94 11.78
CA ILE A 207 -0.69 12.69 11.36
C ILE A 207 -0.77 11.33 10.64
N PRO A 208 -1.64 10.39 11.10
CA PRO A 208 -1.88 9.15 10.38
C PRO A 208 -2.29 9.42 8.92
N PRO A 209 -1.70 8.76 7.91
CA PRO A 209 -1.97 9.05 6.50
C PRO A 209 -3.45 9.02 6.12
N VAL A 210 -4.22 8.11 6.70
CA VAL A 210 -5.69 8.03 6.48
C VAL A 210 -6.43 9.29 6.86
N LEU A 211 -5.90 10.09 7.80
CA LEU A 211 -6.49 11.35 8.25
C LEU A 211 -6.05 12.56 7.40
N THR A 212 -5.08 12.39 6.50
CA THR A 212 -4.65 13.46 5.57
C THR A 212 -5.50 13.52 4.31
N GLN A 213 -6.39 12.56 4.10
CA GLN A 213 -7.30 12.52 2.96
C GLN A 213 -8.41 13.57 3.10
N PHE A 214 -8.92 14.05 1.95
CA PHE A 214 -10.05 14.98 1.93
C PHE A 214 -11.25 14.43 2.67
N GLY A 215 -11.85 15.27 3.54
CA GLY A 215 -13.02 14.94 4.32
C GLY A 215 -13.50 16.13 5.10
N ALA A 216 -14.65 15.98 5.78
CA ALA A 216 -15.19 16.94 6.73
C ALA A 216 -15.38 16.25 8.09
N SER A 217 -15.06 16.96 9.17
CA SER A 217 -15.26 16.50 10.53
C SER A 217 -16.03 17.53 11.34
N PHE A 218 -16.88 17.07 12.23
CA PHE A 218 -17.60 17.92 13.18
C PHE A 218 -17.16 17.55 14.59
N VAL A 219 -16.81 18.56 15.38
CA VAL A 219 -16.45 18.38 16.79
C VAL A 219 -17.54 19.01 17.66
N THR A 220 -18.12 18.22 18.55
CA THR A 220 -19.06 18.72 19.54
C THR A 220 -18.37 18.83 20.89
N LEU A 221 -18.32 20.04 21.44
CA LEU A 221 -17.86 20.29 22.79
C LEU A 221 -19.04 20.24 23.75
N LYS A 222 -18.91 19.47 24.82
CA LYS A 222 -19.84 19.48 25.95
C LYS A 222 -19.10 20.05 27.16
N TYR A 223 -19.75 20.97 27.85
CA TYR A 223 -19.31 21.50 29.14
C TYR A 223 -20.21 20.90 30.23
N ASP A 224 -19.58 20.33 31.26
CA ASP A 224 -20.27 19.74 32.44
C ASP A 224 -21.31 18.63 32.12
N GLY A 225 -20.98 17.64 31.25
CA GLY A 225 -21.86 16.51 31.10
C GLY A 225 -21.49 15.59 29.97
#